data_ecefa735e6d096c23825164aa70d2d59
#
_entry.id   ecefa735e6d096c23825164aa70d2d59
#
_cell.length_a   1.000
_cell.length_b   1.000
_cell.length_c   1.000
_cell.angle_alpha   90.00
_cell.angle_beta   90.00
_cell.angle_gamma   90.00
#
_symmetry.space_group_name_H-M   'P 1'
#
loop_
_entity.id
_entity.type
_entity.pdbx_description
1 polymer ?
#
loop_
_entity_poly.entity_id
_entity_poly.type
_entity_poly.pdbx_seq_one_letter_code
_entity_poly.pdbx_strand_id
1 'polypeptide(L)'
;MVEIKGLEKFSSRDFPGHISSTVFLGGCTFRCPYCHNADLVLRPDELQTMPVEIFLSYLDGRKGWLEGICVSGGEPLLHEDVEDLIRVIRDRGLLVKLDTNGSFPDRLEKLLRDGLLDWVAMDVKAPLERYREVTRSNVEVEAVVRSADLIRHSGVRSTFRTTVVPGLVGREDIVRIGEWLRGAESYLIQQFEPHSTIDPAYLEKKPYGKDELAAMVEAAKPYFKEARVEAP
;
A
#
# COMPACT_ATOMS: atom_id res chain seq x y z
N MET A 1 -20.35 -8.59 -0.64
CA MET A 1 -19.53 -7.38 -0.38
C MET A 1 -18.39 -7.78 0.52
N VAL A 2 -17.20 -7.25 0.24
CA VAL A 2 -15.96 -7.59 0.94
C VAL A 2 -16.04 -7.35 2.46
N GLU A 3 -15.33 -8.18 3.23
CA GLU A 3 -15.30 -8.08 4.69
C GLU A 3 -14.29 -7.03 5.17
N ILE A 4 -14.80 -6.02 5.89
CA ILE A 4 -13.98 -5.00 6.52
C ILE A 4 -13.47 -5.55 7.87
N LYS A 5 -12.16 -5.64 8.04
CA LYS A 5 -11.52 -6.18 9.24
C LYS A 5 -11.00 -5.08 10.19
N GLY A 6 -10.98 -3.83 9.73
CA GLY A 6 -10.58 -2.68 10.54
C GLY A 6 -10.97 -1.36 9.91
N LEU A 7 -11.09 -0.35 10.75
CA LEU A 7 -11.38 1.04 10.36
C LEU A 7 -10.56 1.99 11.21
N GLU A 8 -9.59 2.68 10.60
CA GLU A 8 -9.00 3.89 11.16
C GLU A 8 -9.91 5.07 10.82
N LYS A 9 -10.52 5.64 11.86
CA LYS A 9 -11.59 6.65 11.68
C LYS A 9 -11.08 8.01 11.23
N PHE A 10 -9.80 8.31 11.45
CA PHE A 10 -9.20 9.59 11.09
C PHE A 10 -7.74 9.40 10.72
N SER A 11 -7.39 9.87 9.56
CA SER A 11 -6.00 9.98 9.12
C SER A 11 -5.80 11.24 8.28
N SER A 12 -4.74 11.97 8.57
CA SER A 12 -4.24 13.08 7.75
C SER A 12 -3.00 12.68 6.93
N ARG A 13 -2.55 11.41 7.06
CA ARG A 13 -1.35 10.88 6.38
C ARG A 13 -1.68 9.88 5.28
N ASP A 14 -2.68 9.02 5.50
CA ASP A 14 -2.96 7.91 4.59
C ASP A 14 -3.45 8.36 3.21
N PHE A 15 -4.10 9.51 3.13
CA PHE A 15 -4.50 10.13 1.87
C PHE A 15 -3.91 11.55 1.78
N PRO A 16 -2.78 11.75 1.08
CA PRO A 16 -2.08 13.02 1.08
C PRO A 16 -2.96 14.20 0.66
N GLY A 17 -3.02 15.23 1.50
CA GLY A 17 -3.79 16.45 1.25
C GLY A 17 -5.29 16.36 1.59
N HIS A 18 -5.76 15.23 2.13
CA HIS A 18 -7.17 15.02 2.45
C HIS A 18 -7.36 14.47 3.87
N ILE A 19 -8.46 14.90 4.51
CA ILE A 19 -8.96 14.24 5.72
C ILE A 19 -9.62 12.92 5.30
N SER A 20 -9.05 11.81 5.76
CA SER A 20 -9.46 10.48 5.32
C SER A 20 -9.72 9.52 6.46
N SER A 21 -10.39 8.43 6.16
CA SER A 21 -10.41 7.21 6.96
C SER A 21 -9.76 6.09 6.17
N THR A 22 -9.23 5.08 6.86
CA THR A 22 -8.65 3.92 6.21
C THR A 22 -9.44 2.67 6.58
N VAL A 23 -9.93 1.94 5.56
CA VAL A 23 -10.52 0.61 5.74
C VAL A 23 -9.49 -0.45 5.47
N PHE A 24 -9.46 -1.46 6.33
CA PHE A 24 -8.52 -2.57 6.24
C PHE A 24 -9.24 -3.87 5.88
N LEU A 25 -8.82 -4.48 4.77
CA LEU A 25 -9.31 -5.77 4.29
C LEU A 25 -8.35 -6.89 4.67
N GLY A 26 -8.89 -8.06 4.95
CA GLY A 26 -8.11 -9.23 5.37
C GLY A 26 -7.46 -9.99 4.21
N GLY A 27 -6.44 -10.78 4.50
CA GLY A 27 -5.75 -11.61 3.52
C GLY A 27 -4.72 -10.86 2.68
N CYS A 28 -3.69 -11.57 2.24
CA CYS A 28 -2.64 -11.05 1.36
C CYS A 28 -1.99 -12.21 0.61
N THR A 29 -1.50 -11.96 -0.60
CA THR A 29 -0.70 -12.89 -1.38
C THR A 29 0.74 -13.00 -0.90
N PHE A 30 1.24 -12.01 -0.15
CA PHE A 30 2.60 -11.96 0.35
C PHE A 30 2.69 -12.39 1.82
N ARG A 31 3.89 -12.80 2.22
CA ARG A 31 4.26 -13.15 3.60
C ARG A 31 5.53 -12.41 4.02
N CYS A 32 5.57 -11.09 3.69
CA CYS A 32 6.72 -10.24 4.03
C CYS A 32 7.05 -10.38 5.52
N PRO A 33 8.29 -10.75 5.90
CA PRO A 33 8.60 -11.08 7.30
C PRO A 33 8.43 -9.89 8.25
N TYR A 34 8.54 -8.69 7.74
CA TYR A 34 8.43 -7.42 8.47
C TYR A 34 7.02 -6.81 8.43
N CYS A 35 6.02 -7.53 7.94
CA CYS A 35 4.67 -6.98 7.76
C CYS A 35 4.03 -6.60 9.09
N HIS A 36 3.60 -5.34 9.25
CA HIS A 36 2.93 -4.83 10.45
C HIS A 36 1.53 -5.39 10.63
N ASN A 37 0.87 -5.75 9.54
CA ASN A 37 -0.50 -6.26 9.54
C ASN A 37 -0.52 -7.79 9.65
N ALA A 38 0.30 -8.36 10.54
CA ALA A 38 0.47 -9.81 10.66
C ALA A 38 -0.86 -10.55 10.82
N ASP A 39 -1.74 -10.06 11.68
CA ASP A 39 -3.04 -10.70 11.93
C ASP A 39 -3.98 -10.60 10.71
N LEU A 40 -4.02 -9.46 10.03
CA LEU A 40 -4.79 -9.29 8.78
C LEU A 40 -4.32 -10.25 7.69
N VAL A 41 -3.02 -10.57 7.66
CA VAL A 41 -2.41 -11.42 6.62
C VAL A 41 -2.52 -12.90 6.95
N LEU A 42 -2.27 -13.28 8.22
CA LEU A 42 -2.15 -14.69 8.61
C LEU A 42 -3.46 -15.28 9.14
N ARG A 43 -4.28 -14.47 9.80
CA ARG A 43 -5.46 -14.92 10.53
C ARG A 43 -6.66 -13.99 10.33
N PRO A 44 -7.00 -13.61 9.07
CA PRO A 44 -8.09 -12.69 8.82
C PRO A 44 -9.45 -13.20 9.35
N ASP A 45 -9.66 -14.52 9.35
CA ASP A 45 -10.90 -15.13 9.80
C ASP A 45 -11.09 -15.07 11.34
N GLU A 46 -10.01 -14.89 12.09
CA GLU A 46 -10.06 -14.71 13.55
C GLU A 46 -10.39 -13.25 13.94
N LEU A 47 -10.27 -12.31 13.01
CA LEU A 47 -10.54 -10.90 13.25
C LEU A 47 -12.03 -10.62 13.14
N GLN A 48 -12.50 -9.69 14.00
CA GLN A 48 -13.87 -9.25 13.95
C GLN A 48 -14.16 -8.54 12.61
N THR A 49 -15.23 -8.98 11.94
CA THR A 49 -15.74 -8.33 10.72
C THR A 49 -16.66 -7.18 11.09
N MET A 50 -16.42 -6.01 10.56
CA MET A 50 -17.34 -4.89 10.63
C MET A 50 -18.45 -5.09 9.58
N PRO A 51 -19.73 -5.13 9.98
CA PRO A 51 -20.84 -5.13 9.03
C PRO A 51 -20.77 -3.90 8.11
N VAL A 52 -21.01 -4.11 6.83
CA VAL A 52 -20.93 -3.02 5.83
C VAL A 52 -21.92 -1.90 6.16
N GLU A 53 -23.07 -2.22 6.72
CA GLU A 53 -24.09 -1.24 7.12
C GLU A 53 -23.58 -0.29 8.20
N ILE A 54 -22.73 -0.79 9.12
CA ILE A 54 -22.08 0.04 10.14
C ILE A 54 -21.06 0.97 9.48
N PHE A 55 -20.28 0.48 8.53
CA PHE A 55 -19.35 1.31 7.78
C PHE A 55 -20.09 2.39 6.98
N LEU A 56 -21.17 2.04 6.28
CA LEU A 56 -21.97 3.01 5.53
C LEU A 56 -22.60 4.08 6.44
N SER A 57 -23.16 3.68 7.56
CA SER A 57 -23.68 4.60 8.57
C SER A 57 -22.60 5.53 9.13
N TYR A 58 -21.38 5.01 9.31
CA TYR A 58 -20.24 5.83 9.69
C TYR A 58 -19.93 6.89 8.62
N LEU A 59 -19.88 6.52 7.33
CA LEU A 59 -19.63 7.47 6.23
C LEU A 59 -20.71 8.55 6.17
N ASP A 60 -21.97 8.15 6.28
CA ASP A 60 -23.11 9.07 6.22
C ASP A 60 -23.09 10.07 7.39
N GLY A 61 -22.66 9.63 8.58
CA GLY A 61 -22.46 10.48 9.76
C GLY A 61 -21.24 11.43 9.69
N ARG A 62 -20.38 11.28 8.66
CA ARG A 62 -19.17 12.11 8.45
C ARG A 62 -19.24 12.99 7.21
N LYS A 63 -20.40 13.07 6.59
CA LYS A 63 -20.64 13.91 5.41
C LYS A 63 -20.25 15.37 5.68
N GLY A 64 -19.40 15.93 4.80
CA GLY A 64 -18.88 17.30 4.91
C GLY A 64 -17.63 17.45 5.78
N TRP A 65 -17.18 16.38 6.46
CA TRP A 65 -15.93 16.36 7.22
C TRP A 65 -14.89 15.43 6.63
N LEU A 66 -15.35 14.27 6.16
CA LEU A 66 -14.50 13.28 5.52
C LEU A 66 -14.41 13.58 4.02
N GLU A 67 -13.22 13.63 3.47
CA GLU A 67 -12.95 13.93 2.06
C GLU A 67 -12.69 12.67 1.25
N GLY A 68 -12.11 11.64 1.87
CA GLY A 68 -11.78 10.41 1.16
C GLY A 68 -11.59 9.19 2.04
N ILE A 69 -11.53 8.04 1.37
CA ILE A 69 -11.25 6.74 1.98
C ILE A 69 -10.00 6.14 1.36
N CYS A 70 -9.08 5.70 2.21
CA CYS A 70 -7.99 4.81 1.82
C CYS A 70 -8.45 3.36 1.96
N VAL A 71 -8.45 2.60 0.88
CA VAL A 71 -8.72 1.16 0.89
C VAL A 71 -7.40 0.43 0.96
N SER A 72 -7.15 -0.26 2.08
CA SER A 72 -5.87 -0.84 2.46
C SER A 72 -6.06 -2.19 3.18
N GLY A 73 -5.06 -2.67 3.90
CA GLY A 73 -5.15 -3.88 4.74
C GLY A 73 -4.04 -4.87 4.49
N GLY A 74 -4.39 -6.10 4.10
CA GLY A 74 -3.46 -7.06 3.49
C GLY A 74 -3.22 -6.70 2.03
N GLU A 75 -4.01 -7.28 1.12
CA GLU A 75 -4.07 -6.88 -0.29
C GLU A 75 -5.54 -6.69 -0.70
N PRO A 76 -6.01 -5.46 -0.87
CA PRO A 76 -7.41 -5.20 -1.22
C PRO A 76 -7.86 -5.87 -2.51
N LEU A 77 -6.98 -5.91 -3.52
CA LEU A 77 -7.29 -6.51 -4.82
C LEU A 77 -7.34 -8.05 -4.80
N LEU A 78 -7.08 -8.69 -3.66
CA LEU A 78 -7.35 -10.10 -3.46
C LEU A 78 -8.85 -10.40 -3.56
N HIS A 79 -9.69 -9.46 -3.16
CA HIS A 79 -11.15 -9.60 -3.11
C HIS A 79 -11.80 -9.20 -4.44
N GLU A 80 -12.62 -10.10 -4.99
CA GLU A 80 -13.29 -9.86 -6.29
C GLU A 80 -14.34 -8.74 -6.21
N ASP A 81 -14.93 -8.57 -5.05
CA ASP A 81 -15.99 -7.62 -4.77
C ASP A 81 -15.50 -6.30 -4.13
N VAL A 82 -14.19 -6.03 -4.13
CA VAL A 82 -13.63 -4.75 -3.67
C VAL A 82 -14.14 -3.57 -4.49
N GLU A 83 -14.43 -3.79 -5.77
CA GLU A 83 -15.02 -2.78 -6.64
C GLU A 83 -16.37 -2.28 -6.12
N ASP A 84 -17.23 -3.18 -5.60
CA ASP A 84 -18.52 -2.81 -5.04
C ASP A 84 -18.36 -1.88 -3.83
N LEU A 85 -17.39 -2.17 -2.95
CA LEU A 85 -17.05 -1.30 -1.84
C LEU A 85 -16.60 0.09 -2.33
N ILE A 86 -15.72 0.13 -3.33
CA ILE A 86 -15.21 1.38 -3.91
C ILE A 86 -16.35 2.19 -4.53
N ARG A 87 -17.24 1.58 -5.28
CA ARG A 87 -18.41 2.24 -5.89
C ARG A 87 -19.33 2.86 -4.82
N VAL A 88 -19.61 2.12 -3.77
CA VAL A 88 -20.45 2.62 -2.65
C VAL A 88 -19.81 3.81 -1.93
N ILE A 89 -18.48 3.87 -1.82
CA ILE A 89 -17.74 5.02 -1.29
C ILE A 89 -17.86 6.20 -2.27
N ARG A 90 -17.66 5.98 -3.57
CA ARG A 90 -17.77 7.00 -4.62
C ARG A 90 -19.18 7.60 -4.72
N ASP A 91 -20.21 6.80 -4.58
CA ASP A 91 -21.63 7.24 -4.61
C ASP A 91 -21.94 8.24 -3.48
N ARG A 92 -21.11 8.29 -2.44
CA ARG A 92 -21.19 9.28 -1.36
C ARG A 92 -20.40 10.56 -1.61
N GLY A 93 -19.79 10.67 -2.80
CA GLY A 93 -18.98 11.82 -3.18
C GLY A 93 -17.60 11.86 -2.53
N LEU A 94 -17.13 10.73 -1.97
CA LEU A 94 -15.82 10.62 -1.35
C LEU A 94 -14.74 10.23 -2.38
N LEU A 95 -13.54 10.76 -2.21
CA LEU A 95 -12.36 10.35 -2.95
C LEU A 95 -11.92 8.95 -2.51
N VAL A 96 -11.29 8.22 -3.42
CA VAL A 96 -10.78 6.87 -3.13
C VAL A 96 -9.29 6.78 -3.43
N LYS A 97 -8.52 6.40 -2.40
CA LYS A 97 -7.13 5.97 -2.53
C LYS A 97 -7.06 4.46 -2.35
N LEU A 98 -6.32 3.79 -3.22
CA LEU A 98 -6.03 2.37 -3.12
C LEU A 98 -4.58 2.16 -2.71
N ASP A 99 -4.34 1.37 -1.66
CA ASP A 99 -3.05 0.80 -1.33
C ASP A 99 -3.00 -0.63 -1.86
N THR A 100 -1.99 -0.97 -2.66
CA THR A 100 -1.87 -2.31 -3.26
C THR A 100 -0.42 -2.77 -3.35
N ASN A 101 -0.21 -4.07 -3.31
CA ASN A 101 1.08 -4.70 -3.56
C ASN A 101 1.32 -5.01 -5.06
N GLY A 102 0.34 -4.72 -5.91
CA GLY A 102 0.44 -4.88 -7.36
C GLY A 102 0.30 -6.30 -7.89
N SER A 103 -0.09 -7.28 -7.09
CA SER A 103 -0.19 -8.68 -7.54
C SER A 103 -1.43 -8.99 -8.40
N PHE A 104 -2.37 -8.04 -8.56
CA PHE A 104 -3.62 -8.23 -9.32
C PHE A 104 -3.80 -7.15 -10.41
N PRO A 105 -2.98 -7.17 -11.49
CA PRO A 105 -3.01 -6.15 -12.52
C PRO A 105 -4.35 -6.03 -13.25
N ASP A 106 -5.08 -7.13 -13.49
CA ASP A 106 -6.36 -7.08 -14.22
C ASP A 106 -7.44 -6.33 -13.43
N ARG A 107 -7.51 -6.54 -12.11
CA ARG A 107 -8.44 -5.84 -11.22
C ARG A 107 -8.05 -4.36 -11.09
N LEU A 108 -6.76 -4.07 -10.97
CA LEU A 108 -6.24 -2.70 -10.96
C LEU A 108 -6.59 -1.96 -12.25
N GLU A 109 -6.35 -2.58 -13.41
CA GLU A 109 -6.65 -2.02 -14.73
C GLU A 109 -8.12 -1.66 -14.85
N LYS A 110 -9.01 -2.54 -14.39
CA LYS A 110 -10.46 -2.28 -14.40
C LYS A 110 -10.81 -1.06 -13.56
N LEU A 111 -10.31 -0.95 -12.31
CA LEU A 111 -10.58 0.19 -11.43
C LEU A 111 -10.05 1.51 -12.02
N LEU A 112 -8.87 1.49 -12.63
CA LEU A 112 -8.28 2.65 -13.29
C LEU A 112 -9.09 3.08 -14.52
N ARG A 113 -9.45 2.14 -15.38
CA ARG A 113 -10.24 2.39 -16.59
C ARG A 113 -11.64 2.94 -16.26
N ASP A 114 -12.27 2.43 -15.22
CA ASP A 114 -13.61 2.83 -14.77
C ASP A 114 -13.59 4.16 -13.99
N GLY A 115 -12.42 4.80 -13.79
CA GLY A 115 -12.27 6.08 -13.08
C GLY A 115 -12.65 6.03 -11.62
N LEU A 116 -12.45 4.88 -10.97
CA LEU A 116 -12.88 4.65 -9.59
C LEU A 116 -11.84 5.09 -8.54
N LEU A 117 -10.62 5.41 -8.97
CA LEU A 117 -9.51 5.75 -8.09
C LEU A 117 -9.03 7.18 -8.33
N ASP A 118 -8.80 7.94 -7.24
CA ASP A 118 -8.21 9.27 -7.27
C ASP A 118 -6.72 9.24 -6.94
N TRP A 119 -6.26 8.18 -6.24
CA TRP A 119 -4.86 7.96 -5.90
C TRP A 119 -4.56 6.46 -5.78
N VAL A 120 -3.39 6.06 -6.25
CA VAL A 120 -2.87 4.69 -6.03
C VAL A 120 -1.53 4.78 -5.33
N ALA A 121 -1.38 4.09 -4.19
CA ALA A 121 -0.08 3.84 -3.59
C ALA A 121 0.29 2.36 -3.80
N MET A 122 1.36 2.11 -4.54
CA MET A 122 1.82 0.75 -4.78
C MET A 122 3.06 0.45 -3.95
N ASP A 123 2.97 -0.61 -3.16
CA ASP A 123 4.09 -1.10 -2.37
C ASP A 123 5.02 -1.96 -3.22
N VAL A 124 6.19 -1.45 -3.52
CA VAL A 124 7.30 -2.14 -4.18
C VAL A 124 8.20 -2.72 -3.10
N LYS A 125 8.17 -4.04 -2.96
CA LYS A 125 8.77 -4.70 -1.79
C LYS A 125 10.28 -4.94 -1.92
N ALA A 126 10.79 -5.05 -3.16
CA ALA A 126 12.19 -5.32 -3.48
C ALA A 126 12.51 -5.04 -4.95
N PRO A 127 13.78 -5.07 -5.37
CA PRO A 127 14.15 -5.25 -6.77
C PRO A 127 13.56 -6.55 -7.35
N LEU A 128 13.29 -6.58 -8.66
CA LEU A 128 12.55 -7.67 -9.30
C LEU A 128 13.17 -9.05 -9.06
N GLU A 129 14.48 -9.15 -9.11
CA GLU A 129 15.23 -10.40 -8.90
C GLU A 129 15.14 -10.94 -7.47
N ARG A 130 14.82 -10.09 -6.49
CA ARG A 130 14.69 -10.46 -5.07
C ARG A 130 13.24 -10.47 -4.57
N TYR A 131 12.28 -10.23 -5.47
CA TYR A 131 10.90 -10.00 -5.07
C TYR A 131 10.30 -11.19 -4.31
N ARG A 132 10.50 -12.43 -4.82
CA ARG A 132 10.02 -13.66 -4.17
C ARG A 132 10.70 -13.94 -2.82
N GLU A 133 12.00 -13.64 -2.73
CA GLU A 133 12.74 -13.74 -1.47
C GLU A 133 12.17 -12.83 -0.39
N VAL A 134 12.04 -11.54 -0.70
CA VAL A 134 11.62 -10.52 0.26
C VAL A 134 10.14 -10.66 0.63
N THR A 135 9.29 -11.04 -0.32
CA THR A 135 7.85 -11.22 -0.08
C THR A 135 7.52 -12.59 0.51
N ARG A 136 8.48 -13.53 0.54
CA ARG A 136 8.28 -14.93 0.94
C ARG A 136 7.04 -15.53 0.26
N SER A 137 6.92 -15.35 -1.06
CA SER A 137 5.76 -15.79 -1.83
C SER A 137 6.16 -16.24 -3.24
N ASN A 138 5.28 -17.01 -3.88
CA ASN A 138 5.42 -17.42 -5.27
C ASN A 138 4.76 -16.41 -6.23
N VAL A 139 4.91 -15.10 -5.94
CA VAL A 139 4.32 -14.05 -6.77
C VAL A 139 4.83 -14.13 -8.21
N GLU A 140 3.92 -13.93 -9.14
CA GLU A 140 4.28 -13.69 -10.53
C GLU A 140 4.82 -12.25 -10.64
N VAL A 141 6.16 -12.12 -10.78
CA VAL A 141 6.85 -10.81 -10.78
C VAL A 141 6.37 -9.95 -11.94
N GLU A 142 6.04 -10.58 -13.07
CA GLU A 142 5.49 -9.94 -14.26
C GLU A 142 4.14 -9.24 -13.98
N ALA A 143 3.32 -9.78 -13.07
CA ALA A 143 2.08 -9.13 -12.63
C ALA A 143 2.37 -7.81 -11.88
N VAL A 144 3.40 -7.82 -11.03
CA VAL A 144 3.85 -6.63 -10.29
C VAL A 144 4.38 -5.56 -11.27
N VAL A 145 5.18 -5.97 -12.26
CA VAL A 145 5.69 -5.09 -13.31
C VAL A 145 4.54 -4.47 -14.09
N ARG A 146 3.59 -5.29 -14.54
CA ARG A 146 2.41 -4.80 -15.27
C ARG A 146 1.59 -3.80 -14.44
N SER A 147 1.38 -4.07 -13.15
CA SER A 147 0.68 -3.13 -12.26
C SER A 147 1.41 -1.80 -12.14
N ALA A 148 2.73 -1.81 -11.99
CA ALA A 148 3.53 -0.59 -11.95
C ALA A 148 3.41 0.22 -13.26
N ASP A 149 3.43 -0.45 -14.42
CA ASP A 149 3.27 0.19 -15.72
C ASP A 149 1.86 0.75 -15.92
N LEU A 150 0.81 0.02 -15.52
CA LEU A 150 -0.56 0.52 -15.54
C LEU A 150 -0.69 1.80 -14.71
N ILE A 151 -0.16 1.84 -13.49
CA ILE A 151 -0.21 3.02 -12.62
C ILE A 151 0.51 4.21 -13.27
N ARG A 152 1.73 4.01 -13.79
CA ARG A 152 2.54 5.07 -14.40
C ARG A 152 1.89 5.71 -15.62
N HIS A 153 1.06 4.98 -16.33
CA HIS A 153 0.40 5.44 -17.57
C HIS A 153 -1.09 5.78 -17.40
N SER A 154 -1.65 5.61 -16.19
CA SER A 154 -3.07 5.82 -15.93
C SER A 154 -3.50 7.28 -15.88
N GLY A 155 -2.57 8.21 -15.60
CA GLY A 155 -2.88 9.61 -15.29
C GLY A 155 -3.46 9.84 -13.87
N VAL A 156 -3.72 8.79 -13.10
CA VAL A 156 -4.14 8.88 -11.70
C VAL A 156 -2.93 9.24 -10.83
N ARG A 157 -3.13 10.09 -9.83
CA ARG A 157 -2.06 10.39 -8.86
C ARG A 157 -1.53 9.11 -8.23
N SER A 158 -0.22 8.99 -8.12
CA SER A 158 0.37 7.76 -7.61
C SER A 158 1.63 7.98 -6.79
N THR A 159 1.89 7.04 -5.90
CA THR A 159 3.12 6.97 -5.11
C THR A 159 3.59 5.52 -5.07
N PHE A 160 4.84 5.27 -5.46
CA PHE A 160 5.48 3.98 -5.19
C PHE A 160 6.13 4.04 -3.82
N ARG A 161 5.99 2.97 -3.01
CA ARG A 161 6.49 2.93 -1.65
C ARG A 161 7.39 1.71 -1.44
N THR A 162 8.46 1.87 -0.67
CA THR A 162 9.30 0.74 -0.26
C THR A 162 9.63 0.87 1.23
N THR A 163 9.30 -0.16 2.00
CA THR A 163 9.76 -0.26 3.38
C THR A 163 11.20 -0.77 3.39
N VAL A 164 12.11 0.05 3.91
CA VAL A 164 13.52 -0.32 4.05
C VAL A 164 13.76 -1.03 5.37
N VAL A 165 14.43 -2.19 5.29
CA VAL A 165 14.60 -3.10 6.43
C VAL A 165 16.06 -3.56 6.50
N PRO A 166 16.77 -3.28 7.61
CA PRO A 166 18.18 -3.66 7.76
C PRO A 166 18.43 -5.17 7.53
N GLY A 167 19.37 -5.46 6.63
CA GLY A 167 19.70 -6.85 6.23
C GLY A 167 18.70 -7.51 5.28
N LEU A 168 17.66 -6.78 4.80
CA LEU A 168 16.70 -7.29 3.82
C LEU A 168 16.53 -6.35 2.63
N VAL A 169 16.23 -5.08 2.87
CA VAL A 169 16.05 -4.06 1.84
C VAL A 169 16.84 -2.81 2.23
N GLY A 170 17.82 -2.44 1.45
CA GLY A 170 18.74 -1.36 1.73
C GLY A 170 18.97 -0.43 0.55
N ARG A 171 20.03 0.39 0.65
CA ARG A 171 20.34 1.45 -0.32
C ARG A 171 20.55 0.91 -1.75
N GLU A 172 21.21 -0.23 -1.92
CA GLU A 172 21.46 -0.82 -3.24
C GLU A 172 20.13 -1.28 -3.89
N ASP A 173 19.21 -1.81 -3.08
CA ASP A 173 17.88 -2.20 -3.55
C ASP A 173 17.09 -0.97 -4.01
N ILE A 174 17.19 0.16 -3.30
CA ILE A 174 16.56 1.43 -3.71
C ILE A 174 17.05 1.90 -5.08
N VAL A 175 18.35 1.77 -5.36
CA VAL A 175 18.91 2.10 -6.68
C VAL A 175 18.29 1.21 -7.77
N ARG A 176 18.26 -0.11 -7.57
CA ARG A 176 17.70 -1.06 -8.55
C ARG A 176 16.19 -0.86 -8.76
N ILE A 177 15.44 -0.57 -7.70
CA ILE A 177 14.02 -0.20 -7.78
C ILE A 177 13.88 1.09 -8.60
N GLY A 178 14.73 2.08 -8.35
CA GLY A 178 14.74 3.34 -9.09
C GLY A 178 15.05 3.15 -10.58
N GLU A 179 15.97 2.28 -10.93
CA GLU A 179 16.27 1.93 -12.33
C GLU A 179 15.02 1.37 -13.05
N TRP A 180 14.31 0.45 -12.40
CA TRP A 180 13.07 -0.13 -12.92
C TRP A 180 11.95 0.89 -13.05
N LEU A 181 11.72 1.71 -12.01
CA LEU A 181 10.61 2.66 -11.94
C LEU A 181 10.98 4.06 -12.47
N ARG A 182 12.10 4.19 -13.20
CA ARG A 182 12.59 5.48 -13.70
C ARG A 182 11.50 6.31 -14.37
N GLY A 183 11.39 7.57 -13.93
CA GLY A 183 10.41 8.53 -14.43
C GLY A 183 9.06 8.51 -13.71
N ALA A 184 8.86 7.64 -12.74
CA ALA A 184 7.69 7.69 -11.88
C ALA A 184 7.65 9.00 -11.07
N GLU A 185 6.44 9.46 -10.74
CA GLU A 185 6.23 10.80 -10.16
C GLU A 185 6.71 10.87 -8.72
N SER A 186 6.23 9.99 -7.86
CA SER A 186 6.52 10.03 -6.43
C SER A 186 7.01 8.69 -5.90
N TYR A 187 8.07 8.73 -5.12
CA TYR A 187 8.63 7.58 -4.43
C TYR A 187 8.80 7.86 -2.94
N LEU A 188 8.25 6.98 -2.12
CA LEU A 188 8.25 7.09 -0.67
C LEU A 188 9.05 5.95 -0.05
N ILE A 189 10.15 6.28 0.61
CA ILE A 189 10.91 5.34 1.43
C ILE A 189 10.27 5.33 2.81
N GLN A 190 9.77 4.17 3.23
CA GLN A 190 9.16 3.98 4.54
C GLN A 190 10.15 3.33 5.49
N GLN A 191 10.28 3.90 6.68
CA GLN A 191 11.08 3.30 7.73
C GLN A 191 10.37 2.06 8.27
N PHE A 192 11.13 0.98 8.40
CA PHE A 192 10.69 -0.21 9.13
C PHE A 192 10.53 0.08 10.62
N GLU A 193 9.43 -0.38 11.20
CA GLU A 193 9.17 -0.31 12.63
C GLU A 193 9.06 -1.73 13.22
N PRO A 194 9.82 -2.05 14.28
CA PRO A 194 9.87 -3.41 14.84
C PRO A 194 8.74 -3.71 15.84
N HIS A 195 7.48 -3.52 15.42
CA HIS A 195 6.34 -3.96 16.22
C HIS A 195 5.35 -4.75 15.37
N SER A 196 4.81 -5.84 15.87
CA SER A 196 3.85 -6.69 15.16
C SER A 196 4.35 -7.14 13.80
N THR A 197 5.28 -8.10 13.76
CA THR A 197 5.84 -8.63 12.51
C THR A 197 5.42 -10.07 12.30
N ILE A 198 5.30 -10.52 11.03
CA ILE A 198 5.04 -11.93 10.71
C ILE A 198 6.16 -12.84 11.24
N ASP A 199 7.41 -12.40 11.08
CA ASP A 199 8.57 -13.13 11.58
C ASP A 199 9.09 -12.46 12.86
N PRO A 200 9.00 -13.12 14.04
CA PRO A 200 9.44 -12.55 15.30
C PRO A 200 10.91 -12.08 15.32
N ALA A 201 11.78 -12.65 14.47
CA ALA A 201 13.17 -12.22 14.37
C ALA A 201 13.33 -10.75 13.93
N TYR A 202 12.29 -10.17 13.36
CA TYR A 202 12.28 -8.76 12.95
C TYR A 202 11.91 -7.81 14.09
N LEU A 203 11.36 -8.28 15.21
CA LEU A 203 11.06 -7.46 16.38
C LEU A 203 12.34 -6.91 17.04
N GLU A 204 13.46 -7.62 16.90
CA GLU A 204 14.75 -7.22 17.49
C GLU A 204 15.63 -6.41 16.52
N LYS A 205 15.20 -6.24 15.27
CA LYS A 205 15.98 -5.47 14.28
C LYS A 205 15.93 -3.98 14.59
N LYS A 206 17.10 -3.38 14.69
CA LYS A 206 17.24 -1.92 14.84
C LYS A 206 16.97 -1.25 13.48
N PRO A 207 16.02 -0.32 13.39
CA PRO A 207 15.76 0.44 12.16
C PRO A 207 16.97 1.25 11.67
N TYR A 208 16.96 1.66 10.40
CA TYR A 208 17.99 2.54 9.84
C TYR A 208 18.05 3.89 10.56
N GLY A 209 19.23 4.46 10.69
CA GLY A 209 19.43 5.81 11.21
C GLY A 209 19.03 6.89 10.20
N LYS A 210 18.87 8.12 10.69
CA LYS A 210 18.46 9.28 9.87
C LYS A 210 19.42 9.52 8.69
N ASP A 211 20.71 9.37 8.90
CA ASP A 211 21.73 9.58 7.85
C ASP A 211 21.66 8.51 6.78
N GLU A 212 21.39 7.25 7.16
CA GLU A 212 21.21 6.15 6.22
C GLU A 212 19.94 6.36 5.37
N LEU A 213 18.83 6.77 5.99
CA LEU A 213 17.60 7.11 5.27
C LEU A 213 17.81 8.29 4.32
N ALA A 214 18.51 9.34 4.76
CA ALA A 214 18.86 10.47 3.90
C ALA A 214 19.70 10.04 2.69
N ALA A 215 20.67 9.15 2.90
CA ALA A 215 21.50 8.59 1.81
C ALA A 215 20.68 7.74 0.82
N MET A 216 19.62 7.06 1.29
CA MET A 216 18.69 6.32 0.42
C MET A 216 17.83 7.26 -0.41
N VAL A 217 17.35 8.36 0.16
CA VAL A 217 16.61 9.40 -0.58
C VAL A 217 17.48 10.00 -1.66
N GLU A 218 18.73 10.37 -1.34
CA GLU A 218 19.68 10.90 -2.34
C GLU A 218 19.95 9.89 -3.47
N ALA A 219 20.02 8.59 -3.14
CA ALA A 219 20.19 7.53 -4.14
C ALA A 219 18.95 7.35 -5.03
N ALA A 220 17.75 7.66 -4.54
CA ALA A 220 16.51 7.57 -5.30
C ALA A 220 16.26 8.77 -6.24
N LYS A 221 16.70 9.98 -5.87
CA LYS A 221 16.44 11.24 -6.61
C LYS A 221 16.70 11.18 -8.13
N PRO A 222 17.75 10.49 -8.65
CA PRO A 222 17.99 10.44 -10.10
C PRO A 222 16.91 9.71 -10.90
N TYR A 223 16.03 8.99 -10.25
CA TYR A 223 15.05 8.10 -10.90
C TYR A 223 13.63 8.61 -10.84
N PHE A 224 13.27 9.43 -9.84
CA PHE A 224 11.91 9.88 -9.57
C PHE A 224 11.82 11.40 -9.65
N LYS A 225 10.64 11.94 -9.98
CA LYS A 225 10.43 13.39 -9.92
C LYS A 225 10.47 13.90 -8.49
N GLU A 226 9.93 13.12 -7.55
CA GLU A 226 10.00 13.37 -6.12
C GLU A 226 10.38 12.07 -5.39
N ALA A 227 11.40 12.15 -4.52
CA ALA A 227 11.76 11.08 -3.61
C ALA A 227 11.87 11.63 -2.19
N ARG A 228 11.21 10.98 -1.25
CA ARG A 228 11.22 11.38 0.15
C ARG A 228 11.19 10.18 1.09
N VAL A 229 11.50 10.42 2.37
CA VAL A 229 11.32 9.44 3.43
C VAL A 229 10.10 9.80 4.28
N GLU A 230 9.35 8.79 4.65
CA GLU A 230 8.39 8.85 5.73
C GLU A 230 9.01 8.15 6.93
N ALA A 231 9.39 8.94 7.92
CA ALA A 231 9.78 8.46 9.23
C ALA A 231 8.56 8.54 10.17
N PRO A 232 8.50 7.66 11.16
CA PRO A 232 7.42 7.63 12.14
C PRO A 232 7.30 8.93 12.94
#